data_5d40492c1edc1f46754f28515592b36f
#
_entry.id   5d40492c1edc1f46754f28515592b36f
#
_cell.length_a   1.000
_cell.length_b   1.000
_cell.length_c   1.000
_cell.angle_alpha   90.00
_cell.angle_beta   90.00
_cell.angle_gamma   90.00
#
_symmetry.space_group_name_H-M   'P 1'
#
loop_
_entity.id
_entity.type
_entity.pdbx_description
1 polymer ?
#
loop_
_entity_poly.entity_id
_entity_poly.type
_entity_poly.pdbx_seq_one_letter_code
_entity_poly.pdbx_strand_id
1 'polypeptide(L)'
;FNPAMTTPTRLAAWCAVWGEAQSRPFYQQICGERDVLQIRQMEELCLALVQEGEYQLDPVHAARILRLVMEGTWVDMMTAETPYSAEEGRMTAETALCLCFANHFSFPGAGRLGRA
;
A
#
# COMPACT_ATOMS: atom_id res chain seq x y z
N PHE A 1 -7.28 0.20 3.60
CA PHE A 1 -8.13 -0.92 3.12
C PHE A 1 -9.56 -0.76 3.62
N ASN A 2 -10.39 -0.17 2.78
CA ASN A 2 -11.81 -0.02 3.08
C ASN A 2 -12.55 -1.33 2.75
N PRO A 3 -13.29 -1.94 3.70
CA PRO A 3 -14.04 -3.17 3.44
C PRO A 3 -14.99 -3.09 2.25
N ALA A 4 -15.57 -1.93 1.99
CA ALA A 4 -16.45 -1.72 0.83
C ALA A 4 -15.71 -1.86 -0.51
N MET A 5 -14.40 -1.64 -0.54
CA MET A 5 -13.56 -1.75 -1.74
C MET A 5 -12.99 -3.15 -1.93
N THR A 6 -13.05 -4.00 -0.91
CA THR A 6 -12.48 -5.35 -0.91
C THR A 6 -13.53 -6.46 -1.05
N THR A 7 -14.72 -6.13 -1.53
CA THR A 7 -15.74 -7.15 -1.83
C THR A 7 -15.28 -8.02 -2.99
N PRO A 8 -15.67 -9.32 -3.04
CA PRO A 8 -15.27 -10.22 -4.13
C PRO A 8 -15.56 -9.66 -5.53
N THR A 9 -16.72 -9.02 -5.71
CA THR A 9 -17.10 -8.42 -6.99
C THR A 9 -16.15 -7.29 -7.41
N ARG A 10 -15.77 -6.44 -6.48
CA ARG A 10 -14.86 -5.32 -6.75
C ARG A 10 -13.44 -5.79 -6.99
N LEU A 11 -12.99 -6.77 -6.22
CA LEU A 11 -11.68 -7.38 -6.44
C LEU A 11 -11.61 -8.07 -7.80
N ALA A 12 -12.66 -8.77 -8.22
CA ALA A 12 -12.73 -9.38 -9.54
C ALA A 12 -12.67 -8.33 -10.66
N ALA A 13 -13.36 -7.19 -10.49
CA ALA A 13 -13.31 -6.08 -11.43
C ALA A 13 -11.88 -5.50 -11.55
N TRP A 14 -11.20 -5.30 -10.43
CA TRP A 14 -9.81 -4.86 -10.42
C TRP A 14 -8.87 -5.86 -11.08
N CYS A 15 -9.07 -7.15 -10.85
CA CYS A 15 -8.31 -8.23 -11.49
C CYS A 15 -8.46 -8.18 -13.02
N ALA A 16 -9.68 -7.95 -13.52
CA ALA A 16 -9.94 -7.78 -14.95
C ALA A 16 -9.22 -6.56 -15.52
N VAL A 17 -9.26 -5.42 -14.83
CA VAL A 17 -8.55 -4.20 -15.24
C VAL A 17 -7.03 -4.43 -15.30
N TRP A 18 -6.48 -5.13 -14.31
CA TRP A 18 -5.05 -5.46 -14.29
C TRP A 18 -4.67 -6.47 -15.38
N GLY A 19 -5.56 -7.43 -15.70
CA GLY A 19 -5.37 -8.32 -16.83
C GLY A 19 -5.34 -7.58 -18.17
N GLU A 20 -6.10 -6.51 -18.28
CA GLU A 20 -6.10 -5.58 -19.43
C GLU A 20 -4.86 -4.66 -19.45
N ALA A 21 -4.02 -4.67 -18.43
CA ALA A 21 -2.81 -3.84 -18.38
C ALA A 21 -1.80 -4.17 -19.49
N GLN A 22 -1.97 -5.29 -20.19
CA GLN A 22 -1.28 -5.54 -21.46
C GLN A 22 -1.70 -4.56 -22.55
N SER A 23 -2.86 -3.92 -22.41
CA SER A 23 -3.32 -2.79 -23.22
C SER A 23 -2.84 -1.47 -22.62
N ARG A 24 -1.56 -1.37 -22.32
CA ARG A 24 -0.92 -0.20 -21.68
C ARG A 24 -1.37 1.16 -22.20
N PRO A 25 -1.48 1.38 -23.53
CA PRO A 25 -1.90 2.69 -24.02
C PRO A 25 -3.28 3.11 -23.52
N PHE A 26 -4.24 2.18 -23.47
CA PHE A 26 -5.59 2.46 -22.99
C PHE A 26 -5.63 2.72 -21.49
N TYR A 27 -4.96 1.88 -20.71
CA TYR A 27 -4.84 2.07 -19.26
C TYR A 27 -4.18 3.40 -18.94
N GLN A 28 -3.07 3.73 -19.58
CA GLN A 28 -2.34 4.99 -19.35
C GLN A 28 -3.16 6.21 -19.75
N GLN A 29 -3.99 6.09 -20.78
CA GLN A 29 -4.87 7.18 -21.21
C GLN A 29 -5.92 7.52 -20.13
N ILE A 30 -6.44 6.51 -19.43
CA ILE A 30 -7.51 6.68 -18.43
C ILE A 30 -6.95 6.94 -17.03
N CYS A 31 -5.91 6.21 -16.63
CA CYS A 31 -5.42 6.17 -15.24
C CYS A 31 -4.04 6.79 -15.06
N GLY A 32 -3.26 6.97 -16.14
CA GLY A 32 -1.83 7.32 -16.05
C GLY A 32 -1.55 8.61 -15.28
N GLU A 33 -2.30 9.67 -15.54
CA GLU A 33 -2.10 10.96 -14.86
C GLU A 33 -2.40 10.85 -13.36
N ARG A 34 -3.44 10.12 -13.01
CA ARG A 34 -3.84 9.90 -11.63
C ARG A 34 -2.81 9.05 -10.88
N ASP A 35 -2.31 8.00 -11.51
CA ASP A 35 -1.27 7.15 -10.93
C ASP A 35 0.02 7.93 -10.67
N VAL A 36 0.45 8.73 -11.64
CA VAL A 36 1.63 9.60 -11.49
C VAL A 36 1.45 10.59 -10.34
N LEU A 37 0.26 11.19 -10.23
CA LEU A 37 -0.04 12.13 -9.16
C LEU A 37 0.00 11.45 -7.79
N GLN A 38 -0.57 10.26 -7.65
CA GLN A 38 -0.55 9.49 -6.40
C GLN A 38 0.87 9.10 -5.99
N ILE A 39 1.69 8.65 -6.94
CA ILE A 39 3.10 8.31 -6.70
C ILE A 39 3.85 9.54 -6.19
N ARG A 40 3.67 10.67 -6.85
CA ARG A 40 4.33 11.92 -6.47
C ARG A 40 3.93 12.40 -5.09
N GLN A 41 2.65 12.35 -4.76
CA GLN A 41 2.14 12.69 -3.43
C GLN A 41 2.73 11.80 -2.34
N MET A 42 2.83 10.51 -2.59
CA MET A 42 3.44 9.56 -1.65
C MET A 42 4.93 9.83 -1.47
N GLU A 43 5.65 10.15 -2.53
CA GLU A 43 7.06 10.53 -2.47
C GLU A 43 7.28 11.81 -1.65
N GLU A 44 6.42 12.80 -1.83
CA GLU A 44 6.46 14.06 -1.06
C GLU A 44 6.22 13.82 0.44
N LEU A 45 5.25 12.98 0.79
CA LEU A 45 4.98 12.61 2.18
C LEU A 45 6.16 11.85 2.79
N CYS A 46 6.74 10.91 2.06
CA CYS A 46 7.92 10.18 2.52
C CYS A 46 9.13 11.10 2.69
N LEU A 47 9.32 12.05 1.80
CA LEU A 47 10.39 13.06 1.93
C LEU A 47 10.23 13.87 3.21
N ALA A 48 9.01 14.33 3.51
CA ALA A 48 8.74 15.08 4.74
C ALA A 48 9.05 14.24 5.99
N LEU A 49 8.64 12.97 6.01
CA LEU A 49 8.92 12.06 7.11
C LEU A 49 10.42 11.78 7.28
N VAL A 50 11.14 11.57 6.18
CA VAL A 50 12.58 11.35 6.19
C VAL A 50 13.32 12.55 6.78
N GLN A 51 12.94 13.74 6.37
CA GLN A 51 13.56 14.98 6.87
C GLN A 51 13.24 15.22 8.34
N GLU A 52 11.99 15.05 8.74
CA GLU A 52 11.54 15.25 10.13
C GLU A 52 12.17 14.25 11.10
N GLY A 53 12.25 12.99 10.71
CA GLY A 53 12.76 11.90 11.54
C GLY A 53 14.25 11.62 11.39
N GLU A 54 14.94 12.35 10.52
CA GLU A 54 16.37 12.17 10.24
C GLU A 54 16.74 10.72 9.83
N TYR A 55 15.85 10.08 9.05
CA TYR A 55 16.07 8.71 8.59
C TYR A 55 17.14 8.63 7.50
N GLN A 56 17.94 7.56 7.54
CA GLN A 56 18.87 7.20 6.47
C GLN A 56 18.14 6.34 5.41
N LEU A 57 17.11 6.90 4.81
CA LEU A 57 16.21 6.19 3.90
C LEU A 57 15.90 7.10 2.70
N ASP A 58 16.01 6.53 1.51
CA ASP A 58 15.60 7.23 0.29
C ASP A 58 14.07 7.35 0.26
N PRO A 59 13.51 8.57 0.24
CA PRO A 59 12.05 8.74 0.26
C PRO A 59 11.35 8.17 -0.98
N VAL A 60 12.00 8.16 -2.13
CA VAL A 60 11.45 7.57 -3.36
C VAL A 60 11.32 6.06 -3.22
N HIS A 61 12.35 5.41 -2.69
CA HIS A 61 12.31 3.96 -2.42
C HIS A 61 11.32 3.60 -1.32
N ALA A 62 11.23 4.40 -0.25
CA ALA A 62 10.23 4.21 0.80
C ALA A 62 8.81 4.26 0.22
N ALA A 63 8.51 5.27 -0.59
CA ALA A 63 7.21 5.42 -1.25
C ALA A 63 6.91 4.22 -2.15
N ARG A 64 7.90 3.73 -2.89
CA ARG A 64 7.75 2.54 -3.73
C ARG A 64 7.47 1.29 -2.91
N ILE A 65 8.19 1.07 -1.82
CA ILE A 65 7.96 -0.08 -0.93
C ILE A 65 6.54 -0.04 -0.38
N LEU A 66 6.09 1.08 0.13
CA LEU A 66 4.74 1.23 0.67
C LEU A 66 3.67 0.98 -0.41
N ARG A 67 3.86 1.53 -1.59
CA ARG A 67 2.95 1.30 -2.72
C ARG A 67 2.90 -0.17 -3.12
N LEU A 68 4.06 -0.83 -3.24
CA LEU A 68 4.14 -2.24 -3.63
C LEU A 68 3.56 -3.16 -2.56
N VAL A 69 3.71 -2.84 -1.27
CA VAL A 69 3.06 -3.58 -0.17
C VAL A 69 1.54 -3.50 -0.31
N MET A 70 0.99 -2.32 -0.56
CA MET A 70 -0.45 -2.16 -0.76
C MET A 70 -0.95 -2.91 -1.99
N GLU A 71 -0.26 -2.79 -3.12
CA GLU A 71 -0.60 -3.51 -4.36
C GLU A 71 -0.49 -5.02 -4.19
N GLY A 72 0.58 -5.52 -3.56
CA GLY A 72 0.76 -6.93 -3.26
C GLY A 72 -0.31 -7.48 -2.33
N THR A 73 -0.72 -6.70 -1.34
CA THR A 73 -1.83 -7.04 -0.44
C THR A 73 -3.14 -7.22 -1.22
N TRP A 74 -3.43 -6.31 -2.15
CA TRP A 74 -4.60 -6.42 -3.04
C TRP A 74 -4.55 -7.69 -3.89
N VAL A 75 -3.40 -8.01 -4.47
CA VAL A 75 -3.20 -9.23 -5.28
C VAL A 75 -3.44 -10.47 -4.43
N ASP A 76 -2.87 -10.54 -3.23
CA ASP A 76 -3.08 -11.65 -2.32
C ASP A 76 -4.56 -11.83 -1.96
N MET A 77 -5.26 -10.74 -1.67
CA MET A 77 -6.71 -10.79 -1.36
C MET A 77 -7.54 -11.29 -2.54
N MET A 78 -7.10 -11.02 -3.78
CA MET A 78 -7.80 -11.48 -4.99
C MET A 78 -7.52 -12.94 -5.32
N THR A 79 -6.33 -13.44 -5.01
CA THR A 79 -5.83 -14.72 -5.53
C THR A 79 -5.67 -15.81 -4.47
N ALA A 80 -5.62 -15.47 -3.18
CA ALA A 80 -5.46 -16.44 -2.12
C ALA A 80 -6.70 -17.34 -2.00
N GLU A 81 -6.48 -18.64 -1.77
CA GLU A 81 -7.56 -19.59 -1.54
C GLU A 81 -8.38 -19.21 -0.31
N THR A 82 -7.68 -18.74 0.74
CA THR A 82 -8.32 -18.23 1.96
C THR A 82 -7.89 -16.76 2.16
N PRO A 83 -8.61 -15.80 1.57
CA PRO A 83 -8.24 -14.39 1.67
C PRO A 83 -8.35 -13.90 3.12
N TYR A 84 -7.37 -13.12 3.55
CA TYR A 84 -7.45 -12.43 4.84
C TYR A 84 -8.39 -11.22 4.75
N SER A 85 -8.78 -10.70 5.91
CA SER A 85 -9.72 -9.59 6.03
C SER A 85 -9.10 -8.24 5.60
N ALA A 86 -9.96 -7.26 5.34
CA ALA A 86 -9.51 -5.88 5.09
C ALA A 86 -8.74 -5.32 6.30
N GLU A 87 -9.09 -5.72 7.51
CA GLU A 87 -8.38 -5.33 8.74
C GLU A 87 -6.95 -5.86 8.77
N GLU A 88 -6.75 -7.12 8.39
CA GLU A 88 -5.40 -7.70 8.29
C GLU A 88 -4.59 -7.03 7.18
N GLY A 89 -5.22 -6.68 6.06
CA GLY A 89 -4.59 -5.89 5.00
C GLY A 89 -4.12 -4.54 5.50
N ARG A 90 -4.95 -3.85 6.27
CA ARG A 90 -4.60 -2.59 6.91
C ARG A 90 -3.42 -2.73 7.87
N MET A 91 -3.43 -3.76 8.71
CA MET A 91 -2.35 -4.05 9.65
C MET A 91 -1.03 -4.33 8.93
N THR A 92 -1.06 -4.98 7.78
CA THR A 92 0.12 -5.21 6.95
C THR A 92 0.69 -3.89 6.43
N ALA A 93 -0.14 -2.99 5.95
CA ALA A 93 0.28 -1.67 5.50
C ALA A 93 0.85 -0.82 6.65
N GLU A 94 0.19 -0.84 7.81
CA GLU A 94 0.67 -0.14 9.01
C GLU A 94 2.02 -0.70 9.48
N THR A 95 2.21 -2.00 9.42
CA THR A 95 3.49 -2.63 9.76
C THR A 95 4.59 -2.16 8.80
N ALA A 96 4.31 -2.06 7.52
CA ALA A 96 5.26 -1.52 6.54
C ALA A 96 5.64 -0.07 6.85
N LEU A 97 4.68 0.76 7.26
CA LEU A 97 4.95 2.13 7.72
C LEU A 97 5.89 2.14 8.93
N CYS A 98 5.67 1.26 9.90
CA CYS A 98 6.52 1.16 11.08
C CYS A 98 7.95 0.70 10.74
N LEU A 99 8.09 -0.21 9.79
CA LEU A 99 9.40 -0.67 9.32
C LEU A 99 10.18 0.44 8.61
N CYS A 100 9.49 1.29 7.85
CA CYS A 100 10.13 2.41 7.16
C CYS A 100 10.37 3.62 8.07
N PHE A 101 9.45 3.90 8.98
CA PHE A 101 9.41 5.14 9.77
C PHE A 101 9.19 4.85 11.26
N ALA A 102 10.11 4.11 11.86
CA ALA A 102 10.02 3.62 13.24
C ALA A 102 9.91 4.74 14.29
N ASN A 103 10.40 5.94 13.99
CA ASN A 103 10.31 7.08 14.91
C ASN A 103 8.95 7.78 14.89
N HIS A 104 8.15 7.53 13.85
CA HIS A 104 6.84 8.15 13.65
C HIS A 104 5.67 7.22 13.97
N PHE A 105 5.86 5.92 13.78
CA PHE A 105 4.78 4.94 13.88
C PHE A 105 5.15 3.79 14.81
N SER A 106 4.19 3.38 15.65
CA SER A 106 4.32 2.19 16.52
C SER A 106 3.68 0.98 15.85
N PHE A 107 4.30 -0.19 16.00
CA PHE A 107 3.75 -1.43 15.45
C PHE A 107 2.35 -1.71 15.97
N PRO A 108 1.43 -2.19 15.13
CA PRO A 108 0.11 -2.60 15.56
C PRO A 108 0.21 -3.65 16.68
N GLY A 109 -0.47 -3.40 17.79
CA GLY A 109 -0.44 -4.30 18.94
C GLY A 109 0.83 -4.26 19.81
N ALA A 110 1.74 -3.31 19.60
CA ALA A 110 2.95 -3.15 20.42
C ALA A 110 2.66 -3.05 21.92
N GLY A 111 1.55 -2.40 22.30
CA GLY A 111 1.11 -2.31 23.70
C GLY A 111 0.70 -3.65 24.31
N ARG A 112 0.31 -4.62 23.50
CA ARG A 112 0.01 -5.99 23.98
C ARG A 112 1.28 -6.79 24.22
N LEU A 113 2.29 -6.62 23.38
CA LEU A 113 3.58 -7.29 23.52
C LEU A 113 4.36 -6.75 24.71
N GLY A 114 4.27 -5.45 24.98
CA GLY A 114 4.94 -4.82 26.11
C GLY A 114 4.37 -5.15 27.49
N ARG A 115 3.28 -5.93 27.55
CA ARG A 115 2.60 -6.37 28.78
C ARG A 115 2.84 -7.84 29.13
N ALA A 116 3.66 -8.50 28.35
CA ALA A 116 3.99 -9.89 28.60
C ALA A 116 4.86 -10.05 29.86
#